data_0054521904cc700cbb421952bfa67794
#
_entry.id   0054521904cc700cbb421952bfa67794
#
_cell.length_a   1.000
_cell.length_b   1.000
_cell.length_c   1.000
_cell.angle_alpha   90.00
_cell.angle_beta   90.00
_cell.angle_gamma   90.00
#
_symmetry.space_group_name_H-M   'P 1'
#
loop_
_entity.id
_entity.type
_entity.pdbx_description
1 polymer ?
#
loop_
_entity_poly.entity_id
_entity_poly.type
_entity_poly.pdbx_seq_one_letter_code
_entity_poly.pdbx_strand_id
1 'polypeptide(L)'
;MSPRQVHRRRRTRGVLVLFVLLVVVVLAGTEALVRIKPVVDTSELVVEGLPPRSAAAAEPRTCLRGVDASGVEKIVGELRPHERISSGQVYACPQAFDGVSVTYAGEVVGDVLYRDGGVWVQVNDDDYALELGPLARHDERRGFNSGLAVWLPDGLHEQISGVGRPDRRGDVLLIEGTVMRADPADGGSLTLRADTARIVAPSVQLPEPVHIPQAIVAAVMGVAAVTALVWSRRNRRR
;
A
#
# COMPACT_ATOMS: atom_id res chain seq x y z
N MET A 1 61.28 -17.89 21.86
CA MET A 1 59.81 -17.66 21.99
C MET A 1 59.30 -18.72 22.96
N SER A 2 58.70 -18.32 24.10
CA SER A 2 58.22 -19.27 25.11
C SER A 2 57.04 -20.08 24.58
N PRO A 3 56.90 -21.38 24.87
CA PRO A 3 55.76 -22.21 24.44
C PRO A 3 54.41 -21.64 24.80
N ARG A 4 54.30 -20.89 25.89
CA ARG A 4 53.08 -20.20 26.32
C ARG A 4 52.65 -19.08 25.38
N GLN A 5 53.57 -18.39 24.70
CA GLN A 5 53.23 -17.33 23.73
C GLN A 5 52.70 -17.91 22.43
N VAL A 6 53.17 -19.07 21.99
CA VAL A 6 52.70 -19.75 20.78
C VAL A 6 51.25 -20.26 20.97
N HIS A 7 50.93 -20.83 22.15
CA HIS A 7 49.57 -21.29 22.47
C HIS A 7 48.59 -20.14 22.56
N ARG A 8 48.97 -19.00 23.13
CA ARG A 8 48.10 -17.82 23.25
C ARG A 8 47.80 -17.22 21.86
N ARG A 9 48.78 -17.16 20.94
CA ARG A 9 48.58 -16.69 19.56
C ARG A 9 47.67 -17.62 18.74
N ARG A 10 47.78 -18.94 18.90
CA ARG A 10 46.88 -19.89 18.22
C ARG A 10 45.45 -19.77 18.73
N ARG A 11 45.24 -19.54 20.00
CA ARG A 11 43.94 -19.37 20.63
C ARG A 11 43.24 -18.08 20.18
N THR A 12 43.96 -16.96 20.11
CA THR A 12 43.43 -15.68 19.60
C THR A 12 43.10 -15.75 18.11
N ARG A 13 43.90 -16.42 17.30
CA ARG A 13 43.62 -16.65 15.87
C ARG A 13 42.33 -17.49 15.69
N GLY A 14 42.15 -18.55 16.46
CA GLY A 14 40.93 -19.37 16.41
C GLY A 14 39.66 -18.60 16.79
N VAL A 15 39.75 -17.75 17.82
CA VAL A 15 38.61 -16.87 18.21
C VAL A 15 38.32 -15.84 17.13
N LEU A 16 39.33 -15.24 16.53
CA LEU A 16 39.15 -14.26 15.45
C LEU A 16 38.49 -14.91 14.22
N VAL A 17 38.96 -16.09 13.80
CA VAL A 17 38.39 -16.83 12.67
C VAL A 17 36.91 -17.17 12.93
N LEU A 18 36.58 -17.64 14.14
CA LEU A 18 35.22 -17.94 14.50
C LEU A 18 34.32 -16.69 14.50
N PHE A 19 34.85 -15.57 14.99
CA PHE A 19 34.15 -14.29 14.97
C PHE A 19 33.88 -13.81 13.54
N VAL A 20 34.88 -13.89 12.66
CA VAL A 20 34.73 -13.54 11.24
C VAL A 20 33.70 -14.44 10.56
N LEU A 21 33.77 -15.76 10.81
CA LEU A 21 32.75 -16.69 10.28
C LEU A 21 31.31 -16.36 10.77
N LEU A 22 31.19 -16.04 12.05
CA LEU A 22 29.87 -15.63 12.59
C LEU A 22 29.38 -14.37 11.92
N VAL A 23 30.21 -13.36 11.73
CA VAL A 23 29.83 -12.13 11.02
C VAL A 23 29.43 -12.42 9.58
N VAL A 24 30.17 -13.27 8.87
CA VAL A 24 29.83 -13.67 7.49
C VAL A 24 28.45 -14.39 7.45
N VAL A 25 28.22 -15.31 8.38
CA VAL A 25 26.93 -16.03 8.47
C VAL A 25 25.78 -15.07 8.77
N VAL A 26 25.98 -14.11 9.67
CA VAL A 26 24.97 -13.09 9.98
C VAL A 26 24.68 -12.23 8.76
N LEU A 27 25.73 -11.73 8.08
CA LEU A 27 25.56 -10.90 6.88
C LEU A 27 24.90 -11.66 5.74
N ALA A 28 25.35 -12.90 5.49
CA ALA A 28 24.72 -13.75 4.46
C ALA A 28 23.27 -14.11 4.81
N GLY A 29 23.00 -14.36 6.10
CA GLY A 29 21.65 -14.63 6.58
C GLY A 29 20.72 -13.43 6.46
N THR A 30 21.19 -12.23 6.79
CA THR A 30 20.40 -11.00 6.62
C THR A 30 20.13 -10.69 5.15
N GLU A 31 21.13 -10.87 4.28
CA GLU A 31 20.96 -10.73 2.84
C GLU A 31 19.94 -11.74 2.27
N ALA A 32 20.02 -13.00 2.72
CA ALA A 32 19.06 -14.02 2.34
C ALA A 32 17.63 -13.68 2.82
N LEU A 33 17.49 -13.18 4.05
CA LEU A 33 16.21 -12.74 4.61
C LEU A 33 15.56 -11.62 3.79
N VAL A 34 16.38 -10.68 3.31
CA VAL A 34 15.89 -9.56 2.46
C VAL A 34 15.46 -10.05 1.08
N ARG A 35 16.15 -11.06 0.52
CA ARG A 35 15.84 -11.60 -0.82
C ARG A 35 14.72 -12.62 -0.86
N ILE A 36 14.44 -13.30 0.24
CA ILE A 36 13.35 -14.27 0.32
C ILE A 36 12.04 -13.51 0.55
N LYS A 37 11.31 -13.31 -0.51
CA LYS A 37 10.01 -12.64 -0.51
C LYS A 37 8.90 -13.69 -0.62
N PRO A 38 7.80 -13.57 0.14
CA PRO A 38 6.68 -14.47 -0.01
C PRO A 38 5.97 -14.18 -1.34
N VAL A 39 5.70 -15.21 -2.09
CA VAL A 39 4.76 -15.13 -3.20
C VAL A 39 3.37 -15.28 -2.62
N VAL A 40 2.56 -14.26 -2.69
CA VAL A 40 1.16 -14.28 -2.26
C VAL A 40 0.28 -14.18 -3.49
N ASP A 41 -0.63 -15.13 -3.64
CA ASP A 41 -1.67 -15.05 -4.66
C ASP A 41 -2.69 -14.00 -4.23
N THR A 42 -2.85 -12.96 -5.04
CA THR A 42 -3.79 -11.86 -4.82
C THR A 42 -4.91 -11.86 -5.85
N SER A 43 -4.97 -12.85 -6.74
CA SER A 43 -5.97 -12.91 -7.81
C SER A 43 -7.42 -12.90 -7.29
N GLU A 44 -7.67 -13.53 -6.14
CA GLU A 44 -8.98 -13.52 -5.48
C GLU A 44 -9.38 -12.15 -4.90
N LEU A 45 -8.45 -11.22 -4.82
CA LEU A 45 -8.67 -9.88 -4.25
C LEU A 45 -8.87 -8.81 -5.33
N VAL A 46 -8.79 -9.18 -6.59
CA VAL A 46 -9.13 -8.32 -7.73
C VAL A 46 -10.62 -8.01 -7.71
N VAL A 47 -10.98 -6.77 -7.94
CA VAL A 47 -12.38 -6.34 -7.93
C VAL A 47 -12.96 -6.51 -9.33
N GLU A 48 -13.89 -7.44 -9.46
CA GLU A 48 -14.58 -7.71 -10.72
C GLU A 48 -15.83 -6.84 -10.89
N GLY A 49 -16.27 -6.71 -12.15
CA GLY A 49 -17.55 -6.05 -12.48
C GLY A 49 -17.54 -4.53 -12.31
N LEU A 50 -16.37 -3.90 -12.19
CA LEU A 50 -16.28 -2.46 -12.19
C LEU A 50 -16.60 -1.87 -13.57
N PRO A 51 -17.21 -0.67 -13.63
CA PRO A 51 -17.34 0.07 -14.87
C PRO A 51 -15.99 0.29 -15.55
N PRO A 52 -15.92 0.32 -16.88
CA PRO A 52 -14.67 0.60 -17.59
C PRO A 52 -14.14 1.98 -17.19
N ARG A 53 -12.81 2.12 -17.16
CA ARG A 53 -12.17 3.42 -16.91
C ARG A 53 -12.39 4.34 -18.11
N SER A 54 -12.81 5.56 -17.86
CA SER A 54 -12.97 6.57 -18.89
C SER A 54 -11.64 6.92 -19.56
N ALA A 55 -11.66 7.08 -20.89
CA ALA A 55 -10.54 7.60 -21.65
C ALA A 55 -10.41 9.14 -21.55
N ALA A 56 -11.39 9.83 -20.99
CA ALA A 56 -11.35 11.27 -20.79
C ALA A 56 -10.14 11.66 -19.94
N ALA A 57 -9.31 12.57 -20.43
CA ALA A 57 -8.07 13.01 -19.79
C ALA A 57 -7.08 11.87 -19.47
N ALA A 58 -7.16 10.70 -20.13
CA ALA A 58 -6.28 9.55 -19.90
C ALA A 58 -4.82 9.80 -20.31
N GLU A 59 -4.57 10.67 -21.27
CA GLU A 59 -3.23 11.17 -21.56
C GLU A 59 -2.86 12.26 -20.55
N PRO A 60 -1.55 12.47 -20.28
CA PRO A 60 -1.10 13.61 -19.49
C PRO A 60 -1.32 14.90 -20.28
N ARG A 61 -2.57 15.19 -20.55
CA ARG A 61 -3.01 16.52 -20.95
C ARG A 61 -2.78 17.38 -19.73
N THR A 62 -1.74 18.14 -19.80
CA THR A 62 -1.41 19.15 -18.83
C THR A 62 -2.54 20.19 -18.82
N CYS A 63 -3.60 19.91 -18.08
CA CYS A 63 -4.53 20.93 -17.62
C CYS A 63 -3.86 21.84 -16.58
N LEU A 64 -2.55 22.02 -16.75
CA LEU A 64 -1.76 22.95 -15.99
C LEU A 64 -2.30 24.34 -16.26
N ARG A 65 -2.56 25.07 -15.20
CA ARG A 65 -2.78 26.51 -15.13
C ARG A 65 -2.95 27.19 -16.49
N GLY A 66 -4.15 27.22 -17.06
CA GLY A 66 -4.41 27.89 -18.33
C GLY A 66 -5.15 27.09 -19.39
N VAL A 67 -5.77 25.96 -19.04
CA VAL A 67 -6.74 25.31 -19.95
C VAL A 67 -7.88 26.29 -20.13
N ASP A 68 -8.08 26.69 -21.37
CA ASP A 68 -9.22 27.51 -21.74
C ASP A 68 -10.55 26.75 -21.60
N ALA A 69 -11.66 27.45 -21.63
CA ALA A 69 -12.98 26.86 -21.50
C ALA A 69 -13.24 25.76 -22.55
N SER A 70 -12.65 25.87 -23.74
CA SER A 70 -12.81 24.89 -24.81
C SER A 70 -12.14 23.54 -24.50
N GLY A 71 -10.99 23.56 -23.83
CA GLY A 71 -10.31 22.36 -23.39
C GLY A 71 -11.06 21.64 -22.26
N VAL A 72 -11.66 22.40 -21.33
CA VAL A 72 -12.52 21.87 -20.27
C VAL A 72 -13.77 21.21 -20.87
N GLU A 73 -14.48 21.92 -21.75
CA GLU A 73 -15.68 21.40 -22.42
C GLU A 73 -15.41 20.11 -23.19
N LYS A 74 -14.27 20.05 -23.87
CA LYS A 74 -13.85 18.83 -24.59
C LYS A 74 -13.65 17.63 -23.62
N ILE A 75 -13.00 17.82 -22.49
CA ILE A 75 -12.76 16.74 -21.52
C ILE A 75 -14.09 16.25 -20.95
N VAL A 76 -14.96 17.16 -20.54
CA VAL A 76 -16.29 16.85 -20.03
C VAL A 76 -17.15 16.14 -21.09
N GLY A 77 -17.07 16.57 -22.35
CA GLY A 77 -17.77 15.94 -23.49
C GLY A 77 -17.26 14.53 -23.84
N GLU A 78 -16.07 14.16 -23.39
CA GLU A 78 -15.51 12.81 -23.54
C GLU A 78 -15.98 11.84 -22.43
N LEU A 79 -16.55 12.35 -21.33
CA LEU A 79 -17.10 11.51 -20.26
C LEU A 79 -18.34 10.80 -20.75
N ARG A 80 -18.36 9.48 -20.66
CA ARG A 80 -19.53 8.68 -21.04
C ARG A 80 -20.27 8.20 -19.80
N PRO A 81 -21.60 8.14 -19.86
CA PRO A 81 -22.38 7.46 -18.84
C PRO A 81 -21.87 6.03 -18.63
N HIS A 82 -21.78 5.59 -17.38
CA HIS A 82 -21.30 4.27 -16.99
C HIS A 82 -19.79 4.01 -17.15
N GLU A 83 -18.98 5.04 -17.39
CA GLU A 83 -17.54 4.96 -17.25
C GLU A 83 -17.11 5.54 -15.90
N ARG A 84 -16.10 4.92 -15.25
CA ARG A 84 -15.51 5.47 -14.03
C ARG A 84 -14.31 6.35 -14.35
N ILE A 85 -14.14 7.41 -13.60
CA ILE A 85 -12.93 8.23 -13.62
C ILE A 85 -11.92 7.71 -12.59
N SER A 86 -10.68 8.17 -12.70
CA SER A 86 -9.64 7.96 -11.70
C SER A 86 -9.29 9.27 -10.98
N SER A 87 -8.79 9.14 -9.75
CA SER A 87 -8.25 10.28 -8.99
C SER A 87 -7.14 10.98 -9.76
N GLY A 88 -6.30 10.21 -10.49
CA GLY A 88 -5.24 10.76 -11.33
C GLY A 88 -5.77 11.68 -12.43
N GLN A 89 -6.91 11.35 -13.06
CA GLN A 89 -7.55 12.22 -14.06
C GLN A 89 -8.06 13.52 -13.42
N VAL A 90 -8.68 13.42 -12.26
CA VAL A 90 -9.19 14.59 -11.52
C VAL A 90 -8.04 15.51 -11.08
N TYR A 91 -6.96 14.95 -10.54
CA TYR A 91 -5.78 15.75 -10.14
C TYR A 91 -5.05 16.35 -11.33
N ALA A 92 -5.04 15.67 -12.47
CA ALA A 92 -4.42 16.20 -13.70
C ALA A 92 -5.19 17.40 -14.25
N CYS A 93 -6.53 17.41 -14.13
CA CYS A 93 -7.41 18.43 -14.70
C CYS A 93 -8.53 18.86 -13.74
N PRO A 94 -8.24 19.36 -12.53
CA PRO A 94 -9.26 19.64 -11.54
C PRO A 94 -10.30 20.67 -11.99
N GLN A 95 -9.94 21.59 -12.88
CA GLN A 95 -10.86 22.59 -13.42
C GLN A 95 -11.91 21.98 -14.34
N ALA A 96 -11.55 20.90 -15.06
CA ALA A 96 -12.48 20.21 -15.96
C ALA A 96 -13.52 19.38 -15.23
N PHE A 97 -13.22 18.96 -14.02
CA PHE A 97 -14.12 18.14 -13.22
C PHE A 97 -14.91 18.92 -12.18
N ASP A 98 -14.63 20.21 -11.98
CA ASP A 98 -15.31 21.03 -10.98
C ASP A 98 -16.82 21.13 -11.25
N GLY A 99 -17.64 20.68 -10.31
CA GLY A 99 -19.10 20.62 -10.44
C GLY A 99 -19.61 19.50 -11.35
N VAL A 100 -18.75 18.61 -11.83
CA VAL A 100 -19.13 17.51 -12.72
C VAL A 100 -19.54 16.28 -11.91
N SER A 101 -20.68 15.69 -12.26
CA SER A 101 -21.10 14.39 -11.73
C SER A 101 -20.33 13.27 -12.41
N VAL A 102 -19.78 12.37 -11.62
CA VAL A 102 -18.88 11.31 -12.07
C VAL A 102 -19.18 9.99 -11.36
N THR A 103 -18.76 8.89 -12.00
CA THR A 103 -18.68 7.58 -11.36
C THR A 103 -17.23 7.33 -10.93
N TYR A 104 -17.04 6.97 -9.68
CA TYR A 104 -15.73 6.71 -9.09
C TYR A 104 -15.76 5.38 -8.31
N ALA A 105 -14.67 4.63 -8.33
CA ALA A 105 -14.56 3.40 -7.55
C ALA A 105 -13.21 3.34 -6.86
N GLY A 106 -13.21 2.87 -5.62
CA GLY A 106 -11.98 2.70 -4.86
C GLY A 106 -12.18 2.04 -3.51
N GLU A 107 -11.06 1.67 -2.90
CA GLU A 107 -10.99 1.09 -1.57
C GLU A 107 -11.06 2.18 -0.50
N VAL A 108 -11.92 2.02 0.48
CA VAL A 108 -11.92 2.88 1.68
C VAL A 108 -10.72 2.56 2.54
N VAL A 109 -9.84 3.54 2.76
CA VAL A 109 -8.61 3.37 3.53
C VAL A 109 -8.51 4.38 4.69
N GLY A 110 -7.68 4.06 5.67
CA GLY A 110 -7.42 4.95 6.82
C GLY A 110 -8.52 4.93 7.86
N ASP A 111 -9.08 6.11 8.16
CA ASP A 111 -10.11 6.27 9.19
C ASP A 111 -11.37 6.92 8.62
N VAL A 112 -12.52 6.60 9.22
CA VAL A 112 -13.80 7.26 8.94
C VAL A 112 -13.92 8.46 9.87
N LEU A 113 -13.94 9.66 9.30
CA LEU A 113 -13.98 10.92 10.05
C LEU A 113 -15.40 11.45 10.13
N TYR A 114 -16.06 11.19 11.25
CA TYR A 114 -17.44 11.63 11.50
C TYR A 114 -17.55 13.15 11.62
N ARG A 115 -18.57 13.72 10.98
CA ARG A 115 -18.97 15.13 11.07
C ARG A 115 -20.49 15.22 11.07
N ASP A 116 -21.03 16.40 11.35
CA ASP A 116 -22.46 16.64 11.25
C ASP A 116 -22.95 16.39 9.81
N GLY A 117 -23.91 15.49 9.65
CA GLY A 117 -24.53 15.15 8.38
C GLY A 117 -23.81 14.12 7.52
N GLY A 118 -22.74 13.47 8.04
CA GLY A 118 -22.03 12.42 7.29
C GLY A 118 -20.60 12.15 7.75
N VAL A 119 -19.82 11.60 6.85
CA VAL A 119 -18.41 11.26 7.12
C VAL A 119 -17.49 11.62 5.97
N TRP A 120 -16.25 11.94 6.30
CA TRP A 120 -15.15 11.94 5.35
C TRP A 120 -14.43 10.60 5.37
N VAL A 121 -14.16 10.08 4.20
CA VAL A 121 -13.33 8.88 3.98
C VAL A 121 -12.32 9.14 2.88
N GLN A 122 -11.17 8.49 2.97
CA GLN A 122 -10.22 8.41 1.87
C GLN A 122 -10.56 7.17 1.04
N VAL A 123 -10.75 7.36 -0.28
CA VAL A 123 -11.07 6.27 -1.20
C VAL A 123 -9.98 6.19 -2.25
N ASN A 124 -9.23 5.10 -2.25
CA ASN A 124 -8.10 4.86 -3.13
C ASN A 124 -8.49 4.05 -4.36
N ASP A 125 -8.09 4.50 -5.53
CA ASP A 125 -8.40 3.91 -6.83
C ASP A 125 -7.16 3.42 -7.60
N ASP A 126 -6.03 3.31 -6.93
CA ASP A 126 -4.82 2.77 -7.53
C ASP A 126 -4.98 1.28 -7.91
N ASP A 127 -4.01 0.78 -8.67
CA ASP A 127 -4.04 -0.60 -9.17
C ASP A 127 -4.07 -1.64 -8.03
N TYR A 128 -3.47 -1.33 -6.87
CA TYR A 128 -3.48 -2.23 -5.72
C TYR A 128 -4.84 -2.29 -5.02
N ALA A 129 -5.61 -1.21 -5.08
CA ALA A 129 -6.96 -1.19 -4.55
C ALA A 129 -7.94 -2.00 -5.40
N LEU A 130 -7.76 -2.02 -6.73
CA LEU A 130 -8.78 -2.50 -7.66
C LEU A 130 -8.35 -3.68 -8.54
N GLU A 131 -7.10 -3.67 -9.07
CA GLU A 131 -6.70 -4.55 -10.18
C GLU A 131 -5.65 -5.60 -9.77
N LEU A 132 -4.77 -5.27 -8.85
CA LEU A 132 -3.67 -6.14 -8.42
C LEU A 132 -3.88 -6.75 -7.04
N GLY A 133 -4.84 -6.23 -6.28
CA GLY A 133 -5.02 -6.56 -4.87
C GLY A 133 -4.06 -5.79 -3.95
N PRO A 134 -4.23 -5.91 -2.63
CA PRO A 134 -3.66 -5.01 -1.65
C PRO A 134 -2.15 -4.85 -1.70
N LEU A 135 -1.67 -3.61 -1.61
CA LEU A 135 -0.25 -3.25 -1.65
C LEU A 135 0.61 -4.05 -0.66
N ALA A 136 0.08 -4.38 0.52
CA ALA A 136 0.78 -5.16 1.53
C ALA A 136 1.20 -6.57 1.08
N ARG A 137 0.62 -7.07 -0.03
CA ARG A 137 0.91 -8.38 -0.61
C ARG A 137 1.88 -8.33 -1.78
N HIS A 138 2.29 -7.13 -2.21
CA HIS A 138 3.19 -6.94 -3.34
C HIS A 138 4.60 -6.58 -2.89
N ASP A 139 5.58 -7.15 -3.58
CA ASP A 139 6.99 -6.88 -3.35
C ASP A 139 7.47 -5.60 -4.04
N GLU A 140 6.91 -5.32 -5.20
CA GLU A 140 7.23 -4.16 -6.01
C GLU A 140 6.09 -3.15 -5.97
N ARG A 141 6.43 -1.92 -5.68
CA ARG A 141 5.50 -0.81 -5.75
C ARG A 141 5.46 -0.29 -7.18
N ARG A 142 4.29 -0.37 -7.80
CA ARG A 142 4.04 0.21 -9.12
C ARG A 142 3.11 1.40 -8.92
N GLY A 143 3.51 2.56 -9.45
CA GLY A 143 2.71 3.77 -9.35
C GLY A 143 2.70 4.41 -7.96
N PHE A 144 1.73 5.27 -7.74
CA PHE A 144 1.53 6.00 -6.50
C PHE A 144 0.23 5.54 -5.86
N ASN A 145 0.19 5.57 -4.53
CA ASN A 145 -1.05 5.45 -3.80
C ASN A 145 -1.89 6.69 -4.13
N SER A 146 -2.98 6.51 -4.83
CA SER A 146 -3.84 7.57 -5.32
C SER A 146 -5.28 7.36 -4.88
N GLY A 147 -5.97 8.46 -4.63
CA GLY A 147 -7.36 8.42 -4.22
C GLY A 147 -7.91 9.82 -3.98
N LEU A 148 -9.19 9.91 -3.71
CA LEU A 148 -9.91 11.13 -3.40
C LEU A 148 -10.43 11.11 -1.97
N ALA A 149 -10.46 12.29 -1.35
CA ALA A 149 -11.28 12.52 -0.18
C ALA A 149 -12.75 12.53 -0.62
N VAL A 150 -13.57 11.72 0.03
CA VAL A 150 -14.99 11.54 -0.32
C VAL A 150 -15.85 11.90 0.87
N TRP A 151 -16.82 12.77 0.65
CA TRP A 151 -17.90 13.01 1.58
C TRP A 151 -19.05 12.04 1.32
N LEU A 152 -19.38 11.24 2.32
CA LEU A 152 -20.53 10.35 2.34
C LEU A 152 -21.58 10.92 3.29
N PRO A 153 -22.75 11.37 2.81
CA PRO A 153 -23.87 11.79 3.66
C PRO A 153 -24.33 10.68 4.61
N ASP A 154 -25.06 11.07 5.65
CA ASP A 154 -25.73 10.14 6.56
C ASP A 154 -26.54 9.09 5.79
N GLY A 155 -26.46 7.84 6.24
CA GLY A 155 -27.07 6.68 5.60
C GLY A 155 -26.17 5.98 4.58
N LEU A 156 -25.34 6.71 3.81
CA LEU A 156 -24.43 6.06 2.83
C LEU A 156 -23.22 5.41 3.49
N HIS A 157 -22.71 5.98 4.55
CA HIS A 157 -21.51 5.47 5.24
C HIS A 157 -21.81 4.27 6.15
N GLU A 158 -23.07 4.05 6.55
CA GLU A 158 -23.46 2.97 7.46
C GLU A 158 -23.17 1.57 6.89
N GLN A 159 -23.07 1.45 5.58
CA GLN A 159 -22.71 0.20 4.92
C GLN A 159 -21.23 -0.16 5.05
N ILE A 160 -20.33 0.79 5.39
CA ILE A 160 -18.90 0.54 5.49
C ILE A 160 -18.64 -0.36 6.69
N SER A 161 -18.17 -1.58 6.42
CA SER A 161 -17.87 -2.60 7.42
C SER A 161 -16.39 -2.66 7.80
N GLY A 162 -15.51 -2.23 6.91
CA GLY A 162 -14.08 -2.25 7.14
C GLY A 162 -13.29 -1.29 6.27
N VAL A 163 -12.31 -0.64 6.87
CA VAL A 163 -11.35 0.23 6.18
C VAL A 163 -10.05 -0.51 5.91
N GLY A 164 -9.39 -0.17 4.81
CA GLY A 164 -8.13 -0.75 4.39
C GLY A 164 -6.99 -0.43 5.35
N ARG A 165 -6.23 -1.47 5.67
CA ARG A 165 -5.07 -1.46 6.56
C ARG A 165 -4.06 -2.50 6.06
N PRO A 166 -2.82 -2.53 6.57
CA PRO A 166 -1.83 -3.51 6.12
C PRO A 166 -2.27 -4.98 6.22
N ASP A 167 -3.14 -5.30 7.19
CA ASP A 167 -3.68 -6.63 7.47
C ASP A 167 -5.10 -6.85 6.92
N ARG A 168 -5.67 -5.86 6.23
CA ARG A 168 -7.04 -5.90 5.74
C ARG A 168 -7.19 -5.10 4.46
N ARG A 169 -7.82 -5.68 3.43
CA ARG A 169 -8.41 -4.90 2.35
C ARG A 169 -9.71 -4.29 2.85
N GLY A 170 -9.89 -2.99 2.67
CA GLY A 170 -11.13 -2.29 3.01
C GLY A 170 -12.28 -2.61 2.06
N ASP A 171 -13.46 -2.12 2.39
CA ASP A 171 -14.59 -2.14 1.47
C ASP A 171 -14.26 -1.34 0.23
N VAL A 172 -14.58 -1.88 -0.95
CA VAL A 172 -14.48 -1.15 -2.21
C VAL A 172 -15.85 -0.59 -2.56
N LEU A 173 -15.90 0.71 -2.70
CA LEU A 173 -17.12 1.45 -3.05
C LEU A 173 -17.15 1.75 -4.54
N LEU A 174 -18.35 1.68 -5.12
CA LEU A 174 -18.70 2.37 -6.35
C LEU A 174 -19.59 3.55 -5.97
N ILE A 175 -19.15 4.74 -6.36
CA ILE A 175 -19.69 6.03 -5.93
C ILE A 175 -20.14 6.82 -7.17
N GLU A 176 -21.31 7.37 -7.13
CA GLU A 176 -21.75 8.44 -8.03
C GLU A 176 -21.80 9.72 -7.23
N GLY A 177 -21.25 10.80 -7.74
CA GLY A 177 -21.17 12.04 -6.99
C GLY A 177 -20.54 13.17 -7.78
N THR A 178 -20.47 14.33 -7.16
CA THR A 178 -19.98 15.57 -7.78
C THR A 178 -18.59 15.90 -7.28
N VAL A 179 -17.66 16.13 -8.21
CA VAL A 179 -16.31 16.61 -7.89
C VAL A 179 -16.38 18.08 -7.51
N MET A 180 -15.75 18.41 -6.39
CA MET A 180 -15.57 19.78 -5.90
C MET A 180 -14.09 20.12 -5.92
N ARG A 181 -13.67 21.00 -6.84
CA ARG A 181 -12.26 21.42 -6.92
C ARG A 181 -11.78 22.17 -5.68
N ALA A 182 -12.66 22.89 -5.06
CA ALA A 182 -12.39 23.67 -3.83
C ALA A 182 -13.61 23.57 -2.91
N ASP A 183 -13.70 22.47 -2.16
CA ASP A 183 -14.82 22.22 -1.26
C ASP A 183 -14.71 23.12 -0.01
N PRO A 184 -15.65 24.06 0.20
CA PRO A 184 -15.59 24.96 1.34
C PRO A 184 -15.78 24.23 2.68
N ALA A 185 -16.41 23.06 2.70
CA ALA A 185 -16.59 22.26 3.92
C ALA A 185 -15.35 21.48 4.30
N ASP A 186 -14.39 21.31 3.37
CA ASP A 186 -13.06 20.72 3.63
C ASP A 186 -11.93 21.73 3.49
N GLY A 187 -12.19 22.99 3.82
CA GLY A 187 -11.17 24.06 3.78
C GLY A 187 -10.66 24.42 2.39
N GLY A 188 -11.40 24.08 1.33
CA GLY A 188 -11.04 24.36 -0.06
C GLY A 188 -10.24 23.27 -0.75
N SER A 189 -10.21 22.07 -0.21
CA SER A 189 -9.58 20.89 -0.82
C SER A 189 -10.38 20.37 -2.00
N LEU A 190 -9.70 19.60 -2.86
CA LEU A 190 -10.36 18.84 -3.93
C LEU A 190 -11.00 17.59 -3.33
N THR A 191 -12.31 17.42 -3.52
CA THR A 191 -13.09 16.35 -2.93
C THR A 191 -14.11 15.78 -3.91
N LEU A 192 -14.68 14.63 -3.58
CA LEU A 192 -15.86 14.06 -4.22
C LEU A 192 -17.00 14.02 -3.20
N ARG A 193 -18.12 14.66 -3.52
CA ARG A 193 -19.35 14.57 -2.72
C ARG A 193 -20.26 13.51 -3.31
N ALA A 194 -20.47 12.44 -2.55
CA ALA A 194 -21.28 11.32 -2.99
C ALA A 194 -22.77 11.65 -2.95
N ASP A 195 -23.43 11.31 -4.03
CA ASP A 195 -24.91 11.28 -4.12
C ASP A 195 -25.40 9.86 -3.85
N THR A 196 -24.68 8.86 -4.38
CA THR A 196 -24.90 7.43 -4.10
C THR A 196 -23.59 6.72 -3.85
N ALA A 197 -23.64 5.66 -3.05
CA ALA A 197 -22.51 4.77 -2.83
C ALA A 197 -23.02 3.35 -2.58
N ARG A 198 -22.31 2.35 -3.12
CA ARG A 198 -22.56 0.94 -2.83
C ARG A 198 -21.27 0.16 -2.73
N ILE A 199 -21.24 -0.85 -1.88
CA ILE A 199 -20.12 -1.78 -1.78
C ILE A 199 -20.14 -2.71 -3.02
N VAL A 200 -19.03 -2.78 -3.74
CA VAL A 200 -18.82 -3.69 -4.86
C VAL A 200 -17.92 -4.87 -4.48
N ALA A 201 -17.07 -4.68 -3.47
CA ALA A 201 -16.33 -5.75 -2.85
C ALA A 201 -16.22 -5.49 -1.34
N PRO A 202 -16.63 -6.44 -0.48
CA PRO A 202 -16.56 -6.28 0.97
C PRO A 202 -15.11 -6.34 1.47
N SER A 203 -14.89 -5.80 2.66
CA SER A 203 -13.59 -5.88 3.33
C SER A 203 -13.19 -7.33 3.61
N VAL A 204 -11.89 -7.60 3.46
CA VAL A 204 -11.33 -8.94 3.65
C VAL A 204 -10.10 -8.85 4.55
N GLN A 205 -10.09 -9.67 5.61
CA GLN A 205 -8.91 -9.83 6.45
C GLN A 205 -7.80 -10.54 5.66
N LEU A 206 -6.60 -9.99 5.69
CA LEU A 206 -5.42 -10.53 5.02
C LEU A 206 -4.57 -11.26 6.07
N PRO A 207 -4.61 -12.60 6.15
CA PRO A 207 -3.78 -13.32 7.10
C PRO A 207 -2.30 -13.03 6.80
N GLU A 208 -1.52 -12.78 7.83
CA GLU A 208 -0.08 -12.61 7.67
C GLU A 208 0.54 -13.86 7.06
N PRO A 209 1.31 -13.74 5.96
CA PRO A 209 1.97 -14.89 5.37
C PRO A 209 3.03 -15.41 6.34
N VAL A 210 2.98 -16.71 6.64
CA VAL A 210 4.03 -17.36 7.44
C VAL A 210 5.29 -17.48 6.59
N HIS A 211 6.30 -16.70 6.90
CA HIS A 211 7.59 -16.67 6.22
C HIS A 211 8.48 -17.86 6.67
N ILE A 212 8.08 -19.09 6.31
CA ILE A 212 8.81 -20.33 6.68
C ILE A 212 10.31 -20.23 6.37
N PRO A 213 10.75 -19.79 5.16
CA PRO A 213 12.17 -19.66 4.86
C PRO A 213 12.90 -18.68 5.80
N GLN A 214 12.27 -17.58 6.16
CA GLN A 214 12.82 -16.59 7.10
C GLN A 214 12.95 -17.17 8.51
N ALA A 215 11.93 -17.92 8.95
CA ALA A 215 11.96 -18.62 10.24
C ALA A 215 13.07 -19.66 10.30
N ILE A 216 13.33 -20.40 9.23
CA ILE A 216 14.44 -21.37 9.14
C ILE A 216 15.78 -20.64 9.25
N VAL A 217 16.00 -19.56 8.49
CA VAL A 217 17.25 -18.79 8.56
C VAL A 217 17.45 -18.22 9.95
N ALA A 218 16.42 -17.67 10.58
CA ALA A 218 16.49 -17.14 11.94
C ALA A 218 16.83 -18.23 12.97
N ALA A 219 16.24 -19.42 12.83
CA ALA A 219 16.54 -20.57 13.69
C ALA A 219 18.01 -21.03 13.55
N VAL A 220 18.51 -21.14 12.32
CA VAL A 220 19.91 -21.51 12.05
C VAL A 220 20.88 -20.48 12.66
N MET A 221 20.59 -19.20 12.51
CA MET A 221 21.39 -18.12 13.11
C MET A 221 21.35 -18.19 14.64
N GLY A 222 20.19 -18.45 15.23
CA GLY A 222 20.03 -18.64 16.68
C GLY A 222 20.88 -19.80 17.20
N VAL A 223 20.83 -20.96 16.56
CA VAL A 223 21.67 -22.13 16.90
C VAL A 223 23.14 -21.81 16.81
N ALA A 224 23.57 -21.14 15.74
CA ALA A 224 24.99 -20.74 15.57
C ALA A 224 25.45 -19.79 16.69
N ALA A 225 24.61 -18.81 17.07
CA ALA A 225 24.92 -17.87 18.14
C ALA A 225 25.03 -18.58 19.50
N VAL A 226 24.11 -19.48 19.84
CA VAL A 226 24.14 -20.27 21.09
C VAL A 226 25.38 -21.15 21.13
N THR A 227 25.69 -21.84 20.03
CA THR A 227 26.87 -22.69 19.92
C THR A 227 28.16 -21.89 20.14
N ALA A 228 28.28 -20.73 19.52
CA ALA A 228 29.41 -19.83 19.70
C ALA A 228 29.53 -19.35 21.16
N LEU A 229 28.43 -19.04 21.81
CA LEU A 229 28.41 -18.61 23.21
C LEU A 229 28.85 -19.72 24.15
N VAL A 230 28.31 -20.94 23.99
CA VAL A 230 28.69 -22.10 24.80
C VAL A 230 30.17 -22.44 24.62
N TRP A 231 30.66 -22.44 23.39
CA TRP A 231 32.05 -22.67 23.09
C TRP A 231 32.97 -21.60 23.71
N SER A 232 32.60 -20.33 23.61
CA SER A 232 33.33 -19.22 24.24
C SER A 232 33.40 -19.36 25.77
N ARG A 233 32.27 -19.73 26.43
CA ARG A 233 32.26 -19.98 27.89
C ARG A 233 33.12 -21.15 28.30
N ARG A 234 33.07 -22.28 27.58
CA ARG A 234 33.92 -23.44 27.86
C ARG A 234 35.41 -23.12 27.70
N ASN A 235 35.75 -22.30 26.73
CA ASN A 235 37.12 -21.91 26.46
C ASN A 235 37.73 -20.90 27.47
N ARG A 236 36.83 -20.15 28.18
CA ARG A 236 37.25 -19.25 29.28
C ARG A 236 37.52 -19.99 30.61
N ARG A 237 36.91 -21.17 30.78
CA ARG A 237 37.08 -21.97 32.01
C ARG A 237 38.28 -22.94 31.96
N ARG A 238 38.92 -23.07 30.81
CA ARG A 238 40.19 -23.80 30.60
C ARG A 238 41.34 -22.79 30.46
#